data_61aa2f8162ccae64623d307dd37e8e21
#
_entry.id   61aa2f8162ccae64623d307dd37e8e21
#
_cell.length_a   1.000
_cell.length_b   1.000
_cell.length_c   1.000
_cell.angle_alpha   90.00
_cell.angle_beta   90.00
_cell.angle_gamma   90.00
#
_symmetry.space_group_name_H-M   'P 1'
#
loop_
_entity.id
_entity.type
_entity.pdbx_description
1 polymer ?
#
loop_
_entity_poly.entity_id
_entity_poly.type
_entity_poly.pdbx_seq_one_letter_code
_entity_poly.pdbx_strand_id
1 'polypeptide(L)'
;MSMFDNPFDPRNGLARSGCSCGRHVSQIVHDRDAAPGLQCTPVESEEKRYEDVVASAVMRAMFPQDAARRAFLKSAGASTALAALSQFFPLKTATEVFAQGGPIEKPALKVGFIPITCATPIIMAHPMGFYKKHGLDVEVIKTAGWAVIRDKTINKEYDAAHMLSPMPLAITLGVGSQPIPYTAPAIENINGQAITLAIKHKDKRNPKQWKGFKFAVPFDYSMHNYLLRYYVAEHGLDPDQDIQIRSVPPPEMVANLRADNIDGFLAPDPVNQRAVYDGVGFIHMLSKELWDGHPCCVFAASKEFVTSTPNTYAALLKAIIDATAFAKLNPTALTQFAIRGADGVCVNFVAERQLTGAWQPLSGL
;
A
#
# COMPACT_ATOMS: atom_id res chain seq x y z
N MET A 1 -6.19 19.29 -15.59
CA MET A 1 -4.96 18.55 -15.23
C MET A 1 -5.07 18.14 -13.79
N SER A 2 -4.90 16.88 -13.50
CA SER A 2 -5.03 16.35 -12.16
C SER A 2 -3.88 16.85 -11.30
N MET A 3 -4.16 17.29 -10.08
CA MET A 3 -3.19 17.72 -9.07
C MET A 3 -2.22 16.61 -8.63
N PHE A 4 -2.28 15.45 -9.31
CA PHE A 4 -1.47 14.26 -9.08
C PHE A 4 -0.60 13.89 -10.28
N ASP A 5 -0.42 14.81 -11.25
CA ASP A 5 0.50 14.62 -12.35
C ASP A 5 1.93 14.65 -11.82
N ASN A 6 2.56 13.51 -11.85
CA ASN A 6 3.94 13.22 -11.53
C ASN A 6 4.51 13.98 -10.31
N PRO A 7 4.38 13.43 -9.08
CA PRO A 7 4.91 14.07 -7.88
C PRO A 7 6.44 14.24 -7.90
N PHE A 8 7.11 13.69 -8.92
CA PHE A 8 8.56 13.75 -9.12
C PHE A 8 8.97 14.68 -10.26
N ASP A 9 8.01 15.34 -10.95
CA ASP A 9 8.35 16.40 -11.90
C ASP A 9 8.80 17.64 -11.10
N PRO A 10 10.06 18.09 -11.24
CA PRO A 10 10.53 19.26 -10.53
C PRO A 10 9.79 20.55 -10.93
N ARG A 11 9.03 20.53 -12.03
CA ARG A 11 8.16 21.63 -12.46
C ARG A 11 6.80 21.60 -11.76
N ASN A 12 6.37 20.46 -11.29
CA ASN A 12 5.29 20.33 -10.34
C ASN A 12 5.88 20.63 -8.97
N GLY A 13 6.27 21.88 -8.73
CA GLY A 13 6.37 22.33 -7.36
C GLY A 13 5.10 21.87 -6.68
N LEU A 14 5.19 21.08 -5.62
CA LEU A 14 4.08 20.82 -4.71
C LEU A 14 3.43 22.17 -4.57
N ALA A 15 2.22 22.29 -5.10
CA ALA A 15 1.60 23.58 -5.29
C ALA A 15 1.88 24.37 -4.03
N ARG A 16 2.57 25.47 -4.18
CA ARG A 16 2.71 26.38 -3.08
C ARG A 16 1.29 26.63 -2.66
N SER A 17 0.87 25.82 -1.69
CA SER A 17 -0.26 26.03 -0.85
C SER A 17 -1.42 26.74 -1.54
N GLY A 18 -2.41 26.04 -1.80
CA GLY A 18 -3.68 26.60 -2.09
C GLY A 18 -4.62 25.43 -2.27
N CYS A 19 -5.63 25.37 -1.48
CA CYS A 19 -6.81 24.64 -1.79
C CYS A 19 -7.22 24.95 -3.24
N SER A 20 -7.72 23.97 -3.96
CA SER A 20 -8.26 24.13 -5.32
C SER A 20 -9.34 25.24 -5.42
N CYS A 21 -9.87 25.73 -4.31
CA CYS A 21 -10.80 26.85 -4.24
C CYS A 21 -10.12 28.23 -4.25
N GLY A 22 -8.79 28.30 -4.12
CA GLY A 22 -8.00 29.56 -4.11
C GLY A 22 -8.10 30.38 -2.84
N ARG A 23 -8.84 29.96 -1.82
CA ARG A 23 -9.10 30.71 -0.58
C ARG A 23 -8.39 30.19 0.65
N HIS A 24 -7.93 28.94 0.64
CA HIS A 24 -7.32 28.27 1.79
C HIS A 24 -5.86 27.95 1.51
N VAL A 25 -5.03 27.99 2.55
CA VAL A 25 -3.59 27.71 2.46
C VAL A 25 -3.27 26.23 2.19
N SER A 26 -4.24 25.33 2.41
CA SER A 26 -4.12 23.91 2.09
C SER A 26 -5.49 23.27 1.93
N GLN A 27 -5.55 22.08 1.30
CA GLN A 27 -6.77 21.30 1.20
C GLN A 27 -7.29 20.89 2.58
N ILE A 28 -6.42 20.63 3.54
CA ILE A 28 -6.79 20.29 4.93
C ILE A 28 -7.54 21.46 5.59
N VAL A 29 -7.07 22.69 5.37
CA VAL A 29 -7.74 23.89 5.90
C VAL A 29 -9.09 24.09 5.21
N HIS A 30 -9.16 23.85 3.90
CA HIS A 30 -10.42 23.88 3.17
C HIS A 30 -11.42 22.88 3.71
N ASP A 31 -11.02 21.63 3.87
CA ASP A 31 -11.90 20.55 4.31
C ASP A 31 -12.40 20.81 5.75
N ARG A 32 -11.55 21.39 6.60
CA ARG A 32 -11.94 21.82 7.93
C ARG A 32 -12.93 22.99 7.92
N ASP A 33 -12.71 23.98 7.08
CA ASP A 33 -13.51 25.20 7.03
C ASP A 33 -14.79 25.03 6.18
N ALA A 34 -14.76 24.11 5.19
CA ALA A 34 -15.93 23.76 4.38
C ALA A 34 -16.90 22.82 5.11
N ALA A 35 -16.51 22.25 6.23
CA ALA A 35 -17.35 21.46 7.12
C ALA A 35 -17.52 22.18 8.46
N PRO A 36 -18.36 23.25 8.54
CA PRO A 36 -18.61 24.00 9.78
C PRO A 36 -19.46 23.16 10.76
N GLY A 37 -18.99 22.03 11.17
CA GLY A 37 -19.61 21.06 12.08
C GLY A 37 -18.62 19.97 12.47
N LEU A 38 -17.43 19.95 11.88
CA LEU A 38 -16.30 19.12 12.32
C LEU A 38 -15.46 19.77 13.43
N GLN A 39 -16.05 20.68 14.20
CA GLN A 39 -15.64 20.90 15.58
C GLN A 39 -15.91 19.59 16.30
N CYS A 40 -14.86 18.90 16.77
CA CYS A 40 -14.90 17.72 17.63
C CYS A 40 -16.32 17.18 17.85
N THR A 41 -16.95 16.68 16.80
CA THR A 41 -18.20 15.96 16.94
C THR A 41 -17.93 14.77 17.87
N PRO A 42 -18.85 14.45 18.77
CA PRO A 42 -18.73 13.27 19.60
C PRO A 42 -18.32 12.12 18.71
N VAL A 43 -17.33 11.36 19.13
CA VAL A 43 -16.72 10.23 18.42
C VAL A 43 -17.82 9.52 17.62
N GLU A 44 -17.83 9.68 16.30
CA GLU A 44 -18.74 8.92 15.45
C GLU A 44 -18.61 7.47 15.88
N SER A 45 -19.74 6.78 16.05
CA SER A 45 -19.71 5.41 16.52
C SER A 45 -18.77 4.59 15.64
N GLU A 46 -18.08 3.62 16.21
CA GLU A 46 -17.17 2.78 15.43
C GLU A 46 -17.88 2.16 14.24
N GLU A 47 -19.16 1.79 14.42
CA GLU A 47 -20.02 1.27 13.37
C GLU A 47 -20.12 2.24 12.18
N LYS A 48 -20.35 3.50 12.44
CA LYS A 48 -20.46 4.51 11.37
C LYS A 48 -19.14 4.69 10.62
N ARG A 49 -18.02 4.64 11.34
CA ARG A 49 -16.69 4.71 10.73
C ARG A 49 -16.42 3.53 9.81
N TYR A 50 -16.79 2.30 10.23
CA TYR A 50 -16.67 1.11 9.37
C TYR A 50 -17.63 1.18 8.18
N GLU A 51 -18.85 1.62 8.39
CA GLU A 51 -19.84 1.83 7.33
C GLU A 51 -19.30 2.79 6.25
N ASP A 52 -18.72 3.91 6.65
CA ASP A 52 -18.12 4.88 5.73
C ASP A 52 -16.91 4.32 4.96
N VAL A 53 -16.07 3.54 5.62
CA VAL A 53 -14.92 2.88 4.97
C VAL A 53 -15.40 1.85 3.94
N VAL A 54 -16.35 1.00 4.31
CA VAL A 54 -16.93 -0.01 3.41
C VAL A 54 -17.65 0.66 2.24
N ALA A 55 -18.46 1.68 2.50
CA ALA A 55 -19.16 2.44 1.46
C ALA A 55 -18.18 3.10 0.48
N SER A 56 -17.11 3.68 1.00
CA SER A 56 -16.03 4.27 0.17
C SER A 56 -15.33 3.23 -0.71
N ALA A 57 -15.08 2.03 -0.18
CA ALA A 57 -14.47 0.93 -0.94
C ALA A 57 -15.40 0.44 -2.05
N VAL A 58 -16.68 0.22 -1.75
CA VAL A 58 -17.69 -0.20 -2.72
C VAL A 58 -17.85 0.86 -3.82
N MET A 59 -17.92 2.14 -3.46
CA MET A 59 -18.00 3.24 -4.43
C MET A 59 -16.80 3.29 -5.37
N ARG A 60 -15.60 3.01 -4.88
CA ARG A 60 -14.39 2.93 -5.72
C ARG A 60 -14.41 1.73 -6.65
N ALA A 61 -14.89 0.59 -6.18
CA ALA A 61 -15.02 -0.62 -6.99
C ALA A 61 -16.05 -0.44 -8.12
N MET A 62 -17.19 0.22 -7.84
CA MET A 62 -18.23 0.48 -8.83
C MET A 62 -17.87 1.60 -9.81
N PHE A 63 -17.17 2.61 -9.35
CA PHE A 63 -16.76 3.79 -10.12
C PHE A 63 -15.24 4.00 -10.01
N PRO A 64 -14.44 3.20 -10.72
CA PRO A 64 -12.98 3.29 -10.65
C PRO A 64 -12.46 4.65 -11.13
N GLN A 65 -13.16 5.30 -12.06
CA GLN A 65 -12.80 6.63 -12.53
C GLN A 65 -13.32 7.72 -11.58
N ASP A 66 -12.44 8.57 -11.08
CA ASP A 66 -12.78 9.66 -10.16
C ASP A 66 -13.82 10.65 -10.70
N ALA A 67 -13.79 10.91 -12.00
CA ALA A 67 -14.75 11.81 -12.64
C ALA A 67 -16.17 11.21 -12.62
N ALA A 68 -16.32 9.92 -12.94
CA ALA A 68 -17.59 9.23 -12.91
C ALA A 68 -18.16 9.14 -11.48
N ARG A 69 -17.30 8.83 -10.51
CA ARG A 69 -17.66 8.78 -9.08
C ARG A 69 -18.14 10.15 -8.58
N ARG A 70 -17.43 11.23 -8.90
CA ARG A 70 -17.84 12.60 -8.54
C ARG A 70 -19.14 13.01 -9.21
N ALA A 71 -19.35 12.64 -10.48
CA ALA A 71 -20.59 12.92 -11.19
C ALA A 71 -21.78 12.20 -10.54
N PHE A 72 -21.62 10.92 -10.19
CA PHE A 72 -22.64 10.15 -9.49
C PHE A 72 -22.98 10.74 -8.12
N LEU A 73 -21.96 11.06 -7.30
CA LEU A 73 -22.18 11.65 -5.97
C LEU A 73 -22.83 13.04 -6.05
N LYS A 74 -22.53 13.82 -7.08
CA LYS A 74 -23.18 15.11 -7.30
C LYS A 74 -24.63 14.98 -7.75
N SER A 75 -24.95 13.97 -8.57
CA SER A 75 -26.30 13.77 -9.07
C SER A 75 -27.25 13.13 -8.08
N ALA A 76 -26.76 12.18 -7.29
CA ALA A 76 -27.58 11.41 -6.35
C ALA A 76 -27.56 11.97 -4.91
N GLY A 77 -26.57 12.78 -4.56
CA GLY A 77 -26.27 13.09 -3.16
C GLY A 77 -25.64 11.91 -2.41
N ALA A 78 -24.78 12.20 -1.42
CA ALA A 78 -24.04 11.15 -0.71
C ALA A 78 -24.96 10.19 0.05
N SER A 79 -26.00 10.69 0.70
CA SER A 79 -26.98 9.88 1.46
C SER A 79 -27.82 8.98 0.57
N THR A 80 -28.26 9.47 -0.59
CA THR A 80 -29.04 8.67 -1.56
C THR A 80 -28.17 7.61 -2.23
N ALA A 81 -26.91 7.94 -2.53
CA ALA A 81 -25.94 6.98 -3.05
C ALA A 81 -25.68 5.85 -2.03
N LEU A 82 -25.54 6.19 -0.76
CA LEU A 82 -25.35 5.20 0.32
C LEU A 82 -26.60 4.32 0.49
N ALA A 83 -27.81 4.90 0.46
CA ALA A 83 -29.05 4.16 0.52
C ALA A 83 -29.27 3.23 -0.68
N ALA A 84 -28.89 3.66 -1.89
CA ALA A 84 -28.93 2.80 -3.06
C ALA A 84 -27.93 1.63 -2.97
N LEU A 85 -26.72 1.90 -2.49
CA LEU A 85 -25.69 0.87 -2.27
C LEU A 85 -26.11 -0.16 -1.23
N SER A 86 -26.79 0.26 -0.16
CA SER A 86 -27.26 -0.63 0.90
C SER A 86 -28.34 -1.63 0.44
N GLN A 87 -29.01 -1.36 -0.68
CA GLN A 87 -29.98 -2.30 -1.27
C GLN A 87 -29.27 -3.45 -2.03
N PHE A 88 -28.09 -3.18 -2.60
CA PHE A 88 -27.33 -4.18 -3.36
C PHE A 88 -26.26 -4.86 -2.53
N PHE A 89 -25.76 -4.19 -1.52
CA PHE A 89 -24.75 -4.70 -0.60
C PHE A 89 -25.31 -4.59 0.83
N PRO A 90 -25.37 -5.68 1.59
CA PRO A 90 -25.88 -5.67 2.95
C PRO A 90 -24.84 -5.04 3.91
N LEU A 91 -24.58 -3.73 3.72
CA LEU A 91 -23.61 -2.98 4.52
C LEU A 91 -23.91 -3.05 6.00
N LYS A 92 -25.20 -2.91 6.37
CA LYS A 92 -25.64 -3.06 7.76
C LYS A 92 -25.37 -4.45 8.32
N THR A 93 -25.68 -5.49 7.55
CA THR A 93 -25.43 -6.87 7.98
C THR A 93 -23.92 -7.14 8.12
N ALA A 94 -23.09 -6.62 7.20
CA ALA A 94 -21.66 -6.71 7.34
C ALA A 94 -21.18 -5.95 8.58
N THR A 95 -21.69 -4.74 8.83
CA THR A 95 -21.35 -3.94 10.00
C THR A 95 -21.82 -4.61 11.29
N GLU A 96 -23.03 -5.17 11.32
CA GLU A 96 -23.56 -5.91 12.46
C GLU A 96 -22.76 -7.18 12.77
N VAL A 97 -22.35 -7.94 11.76
CA VAL A 97 -21.46 -9.10 11.92
C VAL A 97 -20.10 -8.68 12.49
N PHE A 98 -19.57 -7.54 12.06
CA PHE A 98 -18.34 -6.99 12.63
C PHE A 98 -18.54 -6.36 14.02
N ALA A 99 -19.73 -5.85 14.35
CA ALA A 99 -20.04 -5.25 15.64
C ALA A 99 -20.38 -6.30 16.71
N GLN A 100 -20.97 -7.43 16.33
CA GLN A 100 -21.38 -8.52 17.24
C GLN A 100 -20.22 -9.48 17.58
N GLY A 101 -19.00 -8.97 17.74
CA GLY A 101 -17.85 -9.80 18.06
C GLY A 101 -18.10 -10.68 19.29
N GLY A 102 -18.01 -11.99 19.12
CA GLY A 102 -17.90 -12.95 20.22
C GLY A 102 -16.54 -12.82 20.93
N PRO A 103 -16.26 -13.66 21.94
CA PRO A 103 -14.98 -13.68 22.61
C PRO A 103 -13.85 -13.98 21.62
N ILE A 104 -12.72 -13.30 21.79
CA ILE A 104 -11.51 -13.50 20.98
C ILE A 104 -11.02 -14.94 21.21
N GLU A 105 -10.91 -15.73 20.14
CA GLU A 105 -10.50 -17.14 20.22
C GLU A 105 -8.99 -17.26 20.44
N LYS A 106 -8.21 -16.37 19.80
CA LYS A 106 -6.74 -16.35 19.86
C LYS A 106 -6.26 -14.90 20.01
N PRO A 107 -6.06 -14.38 21.24
CA PRO A 107 -5.65 -12.99 21.43
C PRO A 107 -4.19 -12.73 21.02
N ALA A 108 -3.29 -13.69 21.20
CA ALA A 108 -1.87 -13.57 20.86
C ALA A 108 -1.61 -14.00 19.43
N LEU A 109 -1.13 -13.08 18.59
CA LEU A 109 -0.93 -13.27 17.16
C LEU A 109 0.48 -12.87 16.72
N LYS A 110 0.96 -13.51 15.64
CA LYS A 110 2.18 -13.15 14.95
C LYS A 110 1.86 -12.70 13.53
N VAL A 111 2.22 -11.47 13.21
CA VAL A 111 1.98 -10.89 11.88
C VAL A 111 3.31 -10.49 11.25
N GLY A 112 3.66 -11.14 10.13
CA GLY A 112 4.89 -10.87 9.40
C GLY A 112 4.75 -9.70 8.43
N PHE A 113 5.79 -8.86 8.29
CA PHE A 113 5.81 -7.78 7.32
C PHE A 113 7.20 -7.55 6.70
N ILE A 114 7.23 -6.92 5.54
CA ILE A 114 8.43 -6.35 4.93
C ILE A 114 8.45 -4.85 5.21
N PRO A 115 9.60 -4.26 5.62
CA PRO A 115 9.67 -2.84 6.00
C PRO A 115 9.67 -1.92 4.78
N ILE A 116 8.49 -1.77 4.18
CA ILE A 116 8.20 -0.89 3.05
C ILE A 116 6.91 -0.12 3.35
N THR A 117 6.65 0.95 2.60
CA THR A 117 5.51 1.84 2.81
C THR A 117 4.16 1.13 2.75
N CYS A 118 4.05 0.05 1.98
CA CYS A 118 2.82 -0.74 1.86
C CYS A 118 2.35 -1.34 3.19
N ALA A 119 3.28 -1.73 4.07
CA ALA A 119 2.99 -2.35 5.36
C ALA A 119 2.60 -1.34 6.46
N THR A 120 2.48 -0.06 6.12
CA THR A 120 2.18 1.00 7.09
C THR A 120 0.98 0.69 7.98
N PRO A 121 -0.18 0.23 7.50
CA PRO A 121 -1.33 -0.06 8.37
C PRO A 121 -1.02 -1.12 9.42
N ILE A 122 -0.33 -2.20 9.06
CA ILE A 122 0.07 -3.28 9.96
C ILE A 122 1.05 -2.77 11.02
N ILE A 123 2.08 -2.02 10.59
CA ILE A 123 3.12 -1.50 11.48
C ILE A 123 2.51 -0.50 12.46
N MET A 124 1.73 0.46 11.95
CA MET A 124 1.15 1.56 12.73
C MET A 124 0.13 1.07 13.76
N ALA A 125 -0.62 0.00 13.46
CA ALA A 125 -1.62 -0.55 14.37
C ALA A 125 -1.00 -0.95 15.73
N HIS A 126 0.28 -1.32 15.78
CA HIS A 126 0.95 -1.71 17.01
C HIS A 126 1.27 -0.51 17.92
N PRO A 127 2.10 0.49 17.55
CA PRO A 127 2.44 1.63 18.41
C PRO A 127 1.24 2.54 18.69
N MET A 128 0.22 2.57 17.80
CA MET A 128 -1.00 3.33 18.00
C MET A 128 -2.00 2.64 18.94
N GLY A 129 -1.72 1.40 19.35
CA GLY A 129 -2.54 0.65 20.27
C GLY A 129 -3.84 0.08 19.67
N PHE A 130 -3.99 0.11 18.34
CA PHE A 130 -5.22 -0.38 17.69
C PHE A 130 -5.42 -1.88 17.86
N TYR A 131 -4.35 -2.69 17.87
CA TYR A 131 -4.48 -4.10 18.19
C TYR A 131 -5.02 -4.32 19.61
N LYS A 132 -4.44 -3.62 20.60
CA LYS A 132 -4.88 -3.70 22.01
C LYS A 132 -6.31 -3.21 22.20
N LYS A 133 -6.70 -2.15 21.48
CA LYS A 133 -8.06 -1.62 21.46
C LYS A 133 -9.09 -2.70 21.09
N HIS A 134 -8.72 -3.58 20.18
CA HIS A 134 -9.57 -4.70 19.73
C HIS A 134 -9.29 -6.02 20.45
N GLY A 135 -8.63 -5.97 21.62
CA GLY A 135 -8.39 -7.14 22.47
C GLY A 135 -7.31 -8.09 21.98
N LEU A 136 -6.43 -7.64 21.08
CA LEU A 136 -5.36 -8.43 20.50
C LEU A 136 -3.99 -8.05 21.05
N ASP A 137 -3.13 -9.04 21.26
CA ASP A 137 -1.71 -8.90 21.51
C ASP A 137 -0.94 -9.39 20.27
N VAL A 138 -0.56 -8.45 19.42
CA VAL A 138 0.04 -8.76 18.11
C VAL A 138 1.52 -8.47 18.14
N GLU A 139 2.32 -9.52 17.94
CA GLU A 139 3.73 -9.39 17.62
C GLU A 139 3.90 -9.09 16.13
N VAL A 140 4.34 -7.88 15.80
CA VAL A 140 4.56 -7.45 14.41
C VAL A 140 6.03 -7.73 14.06
N ILE A 141 6.27 -8.70 13.16
CA ILE A 141 7.59 -9.28 12.92
C ILE A 141 8.15 -8.82 11.58
N LYS A 142 9.26 -8.06 11.65
CA LYS A 142 10.03 -7.68 10.48
C LYS A 142 10.69 -8.89 9.84
N THR A 143 10.47 -9.06 8.54
CA THR A 143 10.94 -10.22 7.78
C THR A 143 11.81 -9.76 6.60
N ALA A 144 12.81 -10.59 6.24
CA ALA A 144 13.81 -10.22 5.24
C ALA A 144 13.27 -10.19 3.80
N GLY A 145 12.28 -11.04 3.47
CA GLY A 145 11.74 -11.14 2.12
C GLY A 145 10.46 -11.98 2.05
N TRP A 146 9.76 -11.91 0.93
CA TRP A 146 8.46 -12.57 0.76
C TRP A 146 8.53 -14.09 0.66
N ALA A 147 9.64 -14.68 0.25
CA ALA A 147 9.82 -16.13 0.33
C ALA A 147 9.72 -16.59 1.80
N VAL A 148 10.38 -15.87 2.71
CA VAL A 148 10.34 -16.17 4.15
C VAL A 148 8.93 -15.93 4.72
N ILE A 149 8.25 -14.86 4.32
CA ILE A 149 6.85 -14.61 4.72
C ILE A 149 5.96 -15.78 4.27
N ARG A 150 6.06 -16.20 2.99
CA ARG A 150 5.30 -17.33 2.46
C ARG A 150 5.51 -18.58 3.32
N ASP A 151 6.76 -18.95 3.51
CA ASP A 151 7.11 -20.21 4.19
C ASP A 151 6.67 -20.20 5.66
N LYS A 152 6.91 -19.09 6.37
CA LYS A 152 6.49 -18.94 7.77
C LYS A 152 4.97 -18.93 7.94
N THR A 153 4.25 -18.31 7.00
CA THR A 153 2.79 -18.29 7.05
C THR A 153 2.20 -19.66 6.70
N ILE A 154 2.74 -20.35 5.71
CA ILE A 154 2.35 -21.73 5.35
C ILE A 154 2.61 -22.68 6.52
N ASN A 155 3.74 -22.54 7.21
CA ASN A 155 4.12 -23.35 8.37
C ASN A 155 3.41 -22.94 9.66
N LYS A 156 2.47 -21.96 9.60
CA LYS A 156 1.70 -21.46 10.75
C LYS A 156 2.58 -20.80 11.84
N GLU A 157 3.79 -20.39 11.49
CA GLU A 157 4.64 -19.56 12.37
C GLU A 157 4.12 -18.11 12.43
N TYR A 158 3.47 -17.64 11.36
CA TYR A 158 2.71 -16.40 11.31
C TYR A 158 1.23 -16.72 11.11
N ASP A 159 0.37 -16.01 11.84
CA ASP A 159 -1.09 -16.13 11.74
C ASP A 159 -1.64 -15.41 10.51
N ALA A 160 -1.02 -14.28 10.19
CA ALA A 160 -1.31 -13.46 9.02
C ALA A 160 -0.05 -12.71 8.58
N ALA A 161 -0.08 -12.13 7.41
CA ALA A 161 1.08 -11.41 6.90
C ALA A 161 0.72 -10.35 5.86
N HIS A 162 1.63 -9.38 5.74
CA HIS A 162 1.77 -8.50 4.60
C HIS A 162 2.28 -9.28 3.39
N MET A 163 1.49 -9.41 2.34
CA MET A 163 1.85 -10.12 1.12
C MET A 163 1.71 -9.22 -0.11
N LEU A 164 2.49 -9.55 -1.14
CA LEU A 164 2.26 -8.99 -2.47
C LEU A 164 0.92 -9.49 -3.01
N SER A 165 0.15 -8.64 -3.68
CA SER A 165 -1.23 -8.94 -4.05
C SER A 165 -1.44 -10.25 -4.84
N PRO A 166 -0.51 -10.72 -5.70
CA PRO A 166 -0.66 -12.02 -6.36
C PRO A 166 -0.32 -13.24 -5.49
N MET A 167 0.41 -13.05 -4.37
CA MET A 167 0.90 -14.18 -3.56
C MET A 167 -0.20 -15.07 -2.98
N PRO A 168 -1.29 -14.54 -2.37
CA PRO A 168 -2.37 -15.38 -1.84
C PRO A 168 -2.99 -16.28 -2.90
N LEU A 169 -3.14 -15.77 -4.14
CA LEU A 169 -3.63 -16.55 -5.26
C LEU A 169 -2.62 -17.63 -5.67
N ALA A 170 -1.34 -17.28 -5.81
CA ALA A 170 -0.28 -18.24 -6.15
C ALA A 170 -0.19 -19.37 -5.12
N ILE A 171 -0.24 -19.07 -3.82
CA ILE A 171 -0.25 -20.07 -2.74
C ILE A 171 -1.51 -20.94 -2.84
N THR A 172 -2.68 -20.35 -3.06
CA THR A 172 -3.94 -21.09 -3.19
C THR A 172 -3.91 -22.08 -4.35
N LEU A 173 -3.29 -21.71 -5.46
CA LEU A 173 -3.13 -22.55 -6.64
C LEU A 173 -1.94 -23.51 -6.55
N GLY A 174 -1.13 -23.46 -5.50
CA GLY A 174 0.06 -24.30 -5.35
C GLY A 174 1.22 -23.90 -6.26
N VAL A 175 1.25 -22.64 -6.74
CA VAL A 175 2.31 -22.15 -7.60
C VAL A 175 3.50 -21.71 -6.72
N GLY A 176 4.59 -22.45 -6.80
CA GLY A 176 5.80 -22.22 -6.01
C GLY A 176 5.69 -22.59 -4.53
N SER A 177 4.63 -23.28 -4.12
CA SER A 177 4.42 -23.81 -2.77
C SER A 177 3.39 -24.95 -2.78
N GLN A 178 3.14 -25.55 -1.63
CA GLN A 178 1.97 -26.41 -1.48
C GLN A 178 0.68 -25.59 -1.58
N PRO A 179 -0.39 -26.14 -2.20
CA PRO A 179 -1.67 -25.44 -2.31
C PRO A 179 -2.35 -25.35 -0.95
N ILE A 180 -2.46 -24.14 -0.46
CA ILE A 180 -3.18 -23.80 0.78
C ILE A 180 -4.12 -22.65 0.47
N PRO A 181 -5.44 -22.77 0.76
CA PRO A 181 -6.39 -21.69 0.54
C PRO A 181 -6.07 -20.45 1.40
N TYR A 182 -5.85 -19.34 0.73
CA TYR A 182 -5.59 -18.04 1.34
C TYR A 182 -6.68 -17.04 0.99
N THR A 183 -6.83 -16.05 1.83
CA THR A 183 -7.69 -14.88 1.62
C THR A 183 -6.85 -13.61 1.63
N ALA A 184 -7.30 -12.62 0.87
CA ALA A 184 -6.75 -11.26 0.85
C ALA A 184 -7.87 -10.28 1.21
N PRO A 185 -8.21 -10.15 2.50
CA PRO A 185 -9.38 -9.38 2.94
C PRO A 185 -9.21 -7.87 2.83
N ALA A 186 -7.99 -7.38 2.74
CA ALA A 186 -7.72 -5.97 2.59
C ALA A 186 -6.56 -5.72 1.61
N ILE A 187 -6.76 -4.76 0.72
CA ILE A 187 -5.68 -4.17 -0.08
C ILE A 187 -5.07 -3.06 0.78
N GLU A 188 -3.79 -3.19 1.12
CA GLU A 188 -3.10 -2.24 1.98
C GLU A 188 -2.68 -0.98 1.25
N ASN A 189 -2.35 -1.11 -0.05
CA ASN A 189 -2.02 0.03 -0.89
C ASN A 189 -2.28 -0.25 -2.38
N ILE A 190 -2.47 0.82 -3.11
CA ILE A 190 -2.49 0.85 -4.57
C ILE A 190 -1.31 1.69 -5.07
N ASN A 191 -0.81 1.39 -6.28
CA ASN A 191 0.34 2.08 -6.86
C ASN A 191 1.61 1.99 -5.96
N GLY A 192 2.43 3.04 -5.92
CA GLY A 192 3.58 3.14 -4.99
C GLY A 192 4.80 2.32 -5.39
N GLN A 193 4.96 2.04 -6.68
CA GLN A 193 6.09 1.31 -7.27
C GLN A 193 6.69 2.13 -8.41
N ALA A 194 7.92 1.86 -8.76
CA ALA A 194 8.56 2.48 -9.92
C ALA A 194 9.56 1.54 -10.59
N ILE A 195 9.75 1.74 -11.89
CA ILE A 195 10.91 1.23 -12.61
C ILE A 195 12.05 2.21 -12.37
N THR A 196 13.11 1.76 -11.72
CA THR A 196 14.31 2.51 -11.44
C THR A 196 15.47 1.88 -12.21
N LEU A 197 16.21 2.68 -12.95
CA LEU A 197 17.40 2.26 -13.70
C LEU A 197 18.67 2.79 -13.04
N ALA A 198 19.78 2.08 -13.23
CA ALA A 198 21.10 2.55 -12.84
C ALA A 198 21.42 3.88 -13.55
N ILE A 199 22.10 4.79 -12.85
CA ILE A 199 22.41 6.13 -13.35
C ILE A 199 23.18 6.12 -14.67
N LYS A 200 24.00 5.08 -14.92
CA LYS A 200 24.72 4.86 -16.17
C LYS A 200 23.82 4.70 -17.40
N HIS A 201 22.52 4.41 -17.18
CA HIS A 201 21.53 4.21 -18.25
C HIS A 201 20.59 5.43 -18.43
N LYS A 202 20.94 6.61 -17.90
CA LYS A 202 20.10 7.80 -18.00
C LYS A 202 19.69 8.18 -19.41
N ASP A 203 20.53 7.83 -20.40
CA ASP A 203 20.28 8.10 -21.82
C ASP A 203 19.56 6.94 -22.54
N LYS A 204 19.37 5.80 -21.88
CA LYS A 204 18.66 4.62 -22.40
C LYS A 204 17.22 4.55 -21.90
N ARG A 205 16.45 5.60 -22.15
CA ARG A 205 15.06 5.70 -21.67
C ARG A 205 14.05 4.94 -22.54
N ASN A 206 14.43 4.56 -23.75
CA ASN A 206 13.59 3.72 -24.61
C ASN A 206 13.78 2.25 -24.22
N PRO A 207 12.73 1.52 -23.79
CA PRO A 207 12.83 0.12 -23.39
C PRO A 207 13.40 -0.80 -24.46
N LYS A 208 13.24 -0.47 -25.74
CA LYS A 208 13.88 -1.24 -26.85
C LYS A 208 15.40 -1.35 -26.74
N GLN A 209 16.02 -0.48 -25.96
CA GLN A 209 17.46 -0.48 -25.70
C GLN A 209 17.87 -1.35 -24.49
N TRP A 210 16.89 -2.00 -23.82
CA TRP A 210 17.15 -2.76 -22.61
C TRP A 210 17.48 -4.23 -22.86
N LYS A 211 17.66 -4.61 -24.11
CA LYS A 211 18.08 -5.98 -24.45
C LYS A 211 19.37 -6.33 -23.71
N GLY A 212 19.35 -7.45 -22.98
CA GLY A 212 20.46 -7.90 -22.14
C GLY A 212 20.50 -7.28 -20.73
N PHE A 213 19.60 -6.35 -20.39
CA PHE A 213 19.54 -5.77 -19.04
C PHE A 213 19.12 -6.80 -18.00
N LYS A 214 19.70 -6.64 -16.81
CA LYS A 214 19.38 -7.44 -15.62
C LYS A 214 18.51 -6.61 -14.70
N PHE A 215 17.32 -7.08 -14.45
CA PHE A 215 16.36 -6.44 -13.55
C PHE A 215 16.16 -7.23 -12.27
N ALA A 216 15.95 -6.52 -11.16
CA ALA A 216 15.48 -7.10 -9.93
C ALA A 216 13.98 -6.81 -9.72
N VAL A 217 13.29 -7.79 -9.16
CA VAL A 217 11.92 -7.65 -8.64
C VAL A 217 11.87 -8.24 -7.23
N PRO A 218 10.93 -7.80 -6.37
CA PRO A 218 10.92 -8.24 -4.98
C PRO A 218 10.60 -9.72 -4.79
N PHE A 219 9.85 -10.29 -5.70
CA PHE A 219 9.42 -11.69 -5.67
C PHE A 219 8.83 -12.10 -7.01
N ASP A 220 8.88 -13.39 -7.34
CA ASP A 220 8.39 -13.91 -8.62
C ASP A 220 6.89 -13.68 -8.80
N TYR A 221 6.10 -13.93 -7.75
CA TYR A 221 4.64 -13.71 -7.76
C TYR A 221 4.31 -12.33 -7.21
N SER A 222 4.70 -11.29 -7.94
CA SER A 222 4.50 -9.90 -7.56
C SER A 222 3.95 -9.06 -8.70
N MET A 223 3.18 -8.03 -8.37
CA MET A 223 2.78 -7.02 -9.36
C MET A 223 4.00 -6.36 -10.00
N HIS A 224 5.09 -6.23 -9.27
CA HIS A 224 6.36 -5.69 -9.78
C HIS A 224 6.87 -6.52 -10.97
N ASN A 225 6.92 -7.84 -10.82
CA ASN A 225 7.35 -8.74 -11.90
C ASN A 225 6.40 -8.66 -13.10
N TYR A 226 5.09 -8.71 -12.84
CA TYR A 226 4.10 -8.70 -13.91
C TYR A 226 4.06 -7.38 -14.67
N LEU A 227 4.14 -6.24 -13.98
CA LEU A 227 4.18 -4.93 -14.62
C LEU A 227 5.46 -4.69 -15.41
N LEU A 228 6.62 -5.16 -14.90
CA LEU A 228 7.88 -5.07 -15.64
C LEU A 228 7.81 -5.89 -16.94
N ARG A 229 7.34 -7.13 -16.87
CA ARG A 229 7.15 -8.00 -18.03
C ARG A 229 6.18 -7.39 -19.04
N TYR A 230 5.05 -6.90 -18.57
CA TYR A 230 4.07 -6.21 -19.41
C TYR A 230 4.71 -5.00 -20.12
N TYR A 231 5.40 -4.16 -19.37
CA TYR A 231 6.02 -2.95 -19.91
C TYR A 231 7.02 -3.23 -21.01
N VAL A 232 7.94 -4.18 -20.82
CA VAL A 232 8.94 -4.50 -21.84
C VAL A 232 8.30 -5.18 -23.06
N ALA A 233 7.28 -6.01 -22.85
CA ALA A 233 6.53 -6.66 -23.92
C ALA A 233 5.79 -5.65 -24.81
N GLU A 234 5.14 -4.64 -24.22
CA GLU A 234 4.51 -3.53 -24.96
C GLU A 234 5.50 -2.75 -25.85
N HIS A 235 6.79 -2.81 -25.53
CA HIS A 235 7.85 -2.19 -26.32
C HIS A 235 8.52 -3.16 -27.29
N GLY A 236 7.98 -4.38 -27.44
CA GLY A 236 8.44 -5.37 -28.41
C GLY A 236 9.66 -6.17 -27.97
N LEU A 237 9.95 -6.24 -26.67
CA LEU A 237 10.93 -7.14 -26.09
C LEU A 237 10.22 -8.38 -25.51
N ASP A 238 10.86 -9.55 -25.65
CA ASP A 238 10.47 -10.75 -24.93
C ASP A 238 11.03 -10.70 -23.50
N PRO A 239 10.17 -10.64 -22.45
CA PRO A 239 10.64 -10.55 -21.08
C PRO A 239 11.39 -11.80 -20.59
N ASP A 240 11.29 -12.93 -21.29
CA ASP A 240 11.97 -14.18 -20.95
C ASP A 240 13.28 -14.39 -21.72
N GLN A 241 13.46 -13.71 -22.86
CA GLN A 241 14.62 -13.90 -23.74
C GLN A 241 15.51 -12.64 -23.82
N ASP A 242 14.89 -11.46 -23.82
CA ASP A 242 15.61 -10.23 -24.11
C ASP A 242 16.13 -9.51 -22.86
N ILE A 243 15.58 -9.80 -21.68
CA ILE A 243 16.05 -9.28 -20.39
C ILE A 243 16.22 -10.43 -19.38
N GLN A 244 16.89 -10.15 -18.28
CA GLN A 244 17.02 -11.10 -17.17
C GLN A 244 16.30 -10.53 -15.96
N ILE A 245 15.31 -11.26 -15.43
CA ILE A 245 14.60 -10.86 -14.22
C ILE A 245 14.98 -11.81 -13.08
N ARG A 246 15.32 -11.24 -11.92
CA ARG A 246 15.70 -11.98 -10.70
C ARG A 246 14.95 -11.47 -9.50
N SER A 247 14.52 -12.39 -8.64
CA SER A 247 13.98 -12.03 -7.32
C SER A 247 15.12 -11.61 -6.40
N VAL A 248 15.03 -10.36 -5.90
CA VAL A 248 15.97 -9.78 -4.93
C VAL A 248 15.16 -9.07 -3.85
N PRO A 249 15.40 -9.33 -2.56
CA PRO A 249 14.73 -8.59 -1.49
C PRO A 249 14.96 -7.08 -1.60
N PRO A 250 13.94 -6.24 -1.36
CA PRO A 250 14.05 -4.79 -1.53
C PRO A 250 15.24 -4.13 -0.81
N PRO A 251 15.60 -4.52 0.42
CA PRO A 251 16.76 -3.94 1.10
C PRO A 251 18.10 -4.13 0.37
N GLU A 252 18.20 -5.16 -0.47
CA GLU A 252 19.42 -5.50 -1.19
C GLU A 252 19.50 -4.86 -2.59
N MET A 253 18.38 -4.36 -3.13
CA MET A 253 18.32 -3.89 -4.52
C MET A 253 19.24 -2.70 -4.79
N VAL A 254 19.31 -1.73 -3.89
CA VAL A 254 20.15 -0.53 -4.07
C VAL A 254 21.62 -0.89 -4.04
N ALA A 255 22.04 -1.83 -3.18
CA ALA A 255 23.39 -2.33 -3.14
C ALA A 255 23.77 -3.07 -4.43
N ASN A 256 22.87 -3.91 -4.96
CA ASN A 256 23.06 -4.61 -6.23
C ASN A 256 23.12 -3.64 -7.41
N LEU A 257 22.32 -2.57 -7.40
CA LEU A 257 22.38 -1.53 -8.44
C LEU A 257 23.72 -0.78 -8.40
N ARG A 258 24.20 -0.44 -7.19
CA ARG A 258 25.51 0.23 -6.99
C ARG A 258 26.68 -0.64 -7.43
N ALA A 259 26.59 -1.94 -7.21
CA ALA A 259 27.63 -2.91 -7.56
C ALA A 259 27.56 -3.37 -9.03
N ASP A 260 26.69 -2.76 -9.87
CA ASP A 260 26.47 -3.16 -11.26
C ASP A 260 26.02 -4.62 -11.47
N ASN A 261 25.52 -5.27 -10.42
CA ASN A 261 24.95 -6.61 -10.51
C ASN A 261 23.61 -6.63 -11.26
N ILE A 262 22.88 -5.50 -11.22
CA ILE A 262 21.63 -5.27 -11.94
C ILE A 262 21.67 -3.90 -12.65
N ASP A 263 20.94 -3.78 -13.74
CA ASP A 263 20.80 -2.56 -14.53
C ASP A 263 19.60 -1.71 -14.09
N GLY A 264 18.65 -2.33 -13.41
CA GLY A 264 17.47 -1.67 -12.88
C GLY A 264 16.63 -2.60 -12.01
N PHE A 265 15.57 -2.06 -11.49
CA PHE A 265 14.58 -2.84 -10.74
C PHE A 265 13.19 -2.21 -10.86
N LEU A 266 12.15 -3.02 -10.67
CA LEU A 266 10.82 -2.54 -10.34
C LEU A 266 10.56 -2.91 -8.88
N ALA A 267 10.44 -1.90 -8.03
CA ALA A 267 10.37 -2.08 -6.59
C ALA A 267 9.36 -1.14 -5.92
N PRO A 268 8.90 -1.48 -4.71
CA PRO A 268 8.10 -0.58 -3.90
C PRO A 268 8.97 0.53 -3.30
N ASP A 269 8.35 1.64 -2.93
CA ASP A 269 9.02 2.64 -2.12
C ASP A 269 9.22 2.13 -0.66
N PRO A 270 10.33 2.54 -0.03
CA PRO A 270 11.23 3.67 -0.35
C PRO A 270 12.47 3.32 -1.21
N VAL A 271 12.57 2.11 -1.74
CA VAL A 271 13.78 1.62 -2.43
C VAL A 271 14.12 2.48 -3.64
N ASN A 272 13.11 2.91 -4.41
CA ASN A 272 13.28 3.78 -5.55
C ASN A 272 13.91 5.12 -5.16
N GLN A 273 13.36 5.76 -4.12
CA GLN A 273 13.85 7.04 -3.61
C GLN A 273 15.26 6.90 -3.03
N ARG A 274 15.55 5.78 -2.40
CA ARG A 274 16.90 5.51 -1.87
C ARG A 274 17.94 5.44 -2.98
N ALA A 275 17.64 4.78 -4.10
CA ALA A 275 18.56 4.73 -5.23
C ALA A 275 18.82 6.11 -5.85
N VAL A 276 17.79 6.97 -5.91
CA VAL A 276 17.92 8.35 -6.36
C VAL A 276 18.74 9.19 -5.39
N TYR A 277 18.47 9.07 -4.11
CA TYR A 277 19.23 9.79 -3.07
C TYR A 277 20.69 9.42 -3.05
N ASP A 278 21.00 8.15 -3.14
CA ASP A 278 22.37 7.64 -3.16
C ASP A 278 23.10 7.96 -4.50
N GLY A 279 22.40 8.58 -5.48
CA GLY A 279 22.95 8.95 -6.78
C GLY A 279 23.29 7.76 -7.68
N VAL A 280 22.82 6.55 -7.34
CA VAL A 280 23.11 5.31 -8.08
C VAL A 280 22.07 4.96 -9.12
N GLY A 281 20.86 5.55 -9.03
CA GLY A 281 19.77 5.30 -9.95
C GLY A 281 18.90 6.52 -10.20
N PHE A 282 18.00 6.38 -11.17
CA PHE A 282 16.96 7.36 -11.45
C PHE A 282 15.63 6.64 -11.70
N ILE A 283 14.53 7.27 -11.33
CA ILE A 283 13.19 6.76 -11.63
C ILE A 283 12.93 6.98 -13.12
N HIS A 284 12.71 5.88 -13.82
CA HIS A 284 12.35 5.88 -15.24
C HIS A 284 10.86 6.15 -15.40
N MET A 285 10.03 5.44 -14.65
CA MET A 285 8.56 5.48 -14.73
C MET A 285 7.93 5.04 -13.42
N LEU A 286 6.82 5.67 -13.06
CA LEU A 286 5.99 5.21 -11.95
C LEU A 286 5.02 4.13 -12.43
N SER A 287 4.78 3.12 -11.62
CA SER A 287 3.86 2.02 -11.96
C SER A 287 2.42 2.49 -12.22
N LYS A 288 1.99 3.58 -11.60
CA LYS A 288 0.68 4.18 -11.88
C LYS A 288 0.52 4.69 -13.32
N GLU A 289 1.62 4.96 -14.02
CA GLU A 289 1.60 5.36 -15.43
C GLU A 289 1.34 4.17 -16.36
N LEU A 290 1.61 2.95 -15.89
CA LEU A 290 1.28 1.70 -16.59
C LEU A 290 -0.15 1.26 -16.29
N TRP A 291 -0.51 1.27 -15.02
CA TRP A 291 -1.84 0.84 -14.56
C TRP A 291 -2.18 1.60 -13.28
N ASP A 292 -2.93 2.68 -13.41
CA ASP A 292 -3.36 3.47 -12.26
C ASP A 292 -4.37 2.69 -11.41
N GLY A 293 -4.14 2.72 -10.09
CA GLY A 293 -4.97 2.00 -9.13
C GLY A 293 -4.64 0.51 -8.98
N HIS A 294 -3.56 0.00 -9.60
CA HIS A 294 -3.19 -1.40 -9.45
C HIS A 294 -2.92 -1.74 -7.97
N PRO A 295 -3.37 -2.94 -7.49
CA PRO A 295 -3.04 -3.38 -6.14
C PRO A 295 -1.53 -3.69 -6.05
N CYS A 296 -0.89 -3.28 -4.96
CA CYS A 296 0.51 -3.61 -4.69
C CYS A 296 0.60 -4.71 -3.65
N CYS A 297 0.16 -4.42 -2.43
CA CYS A 297 0.22 -5.34 -1.31
C CYS A 297 -1.16 -5.53 -0.67
N VAL A 298 -1.30 -6.65 0.00
CA VAL A 298 -2.52 -7.06 0.69
C VAL A 298 -2.17 -7.58 2.08
N PHE A 299 -3.08 -7.40 3.00
CA PHE A 299 -3.13 -8.18 4.21
C PHE A 299 -3.70 -9.57 3.85
N ALA A 300 -3.01 -10.62 4.25
CA ALA A 300 -3.37 -12.00 3.88
C ALA A 300 -3.37 -12.93 5.09
N ALA A 301 -4.31 -13.85 5.09
CA ALA A 301 -4.41 -14.92 6.07
C ALA A 301 -4.92 -16.21 5.42
N SER A 302 -4.59 -17.37 5.99
CA SER A 302 -5.11 -18.63 5.51
C SER A 302 -6.63 -18.70 5.73
N LYS A 303 -7.35 -19.41 4.84
CA LYS A 303 -8.78 -19.65 5.02
C LYS A 303 -9.06 -20.38 6.34
N GLU A 304 -8.17 -21.29 6.76
CA GLU A 304 -8.26 -21.99 8.02
C GLU A 304 -8.29 -21.02 9.21
N PHE A 305 -7.34 -20.04 9.27
CA PHE A 305 -7.31 -19.04 10.33
C PHE A 305 -8.62 -18.23 10.36
N VAL A 306 -9.09 -17.78 9.20
CA VAL A 306 -10.34 -16.99 9.09
C VAL A 306 -11.56 -17.77 9.60
N THR A 307 -11.65 -19.06 9.29
CA THR A 307 -12.82 -19.88 9.65
C THR A 307 -12.75 -20.44 11.06
N SER A 308 -11.56 -20.70 11.59
CA SER A 308 -11.38 -21.25 12.94
C SER A 308 -11.36 -20.18 14.03
N THR A 309 -11.02 -18.93 13.69
CA THR A 309 -10.93 -17.81 14.64
C THR A 309 -11.60 -16.55 14.11
N PRO A 310 -12.92 -16.60 13.81
CA PRO A 310 -13.62 -15.52 13.12
C PRO A 310 -13.66 -14.20 13.91
N ASN A 311 -13.80 -14.25 15.25
CA ASN A 311 -13.80 -13.02 16.06
C ASN A 311 -12.40 -12.40 16.14
N THR A 312 -11.37 -13.22 16.30
CA THR A 312 -9.96 -12.80 16.25
C THR A 312 -9.64 -12.15 14.91
N TYR A 313 -10.05 -12.79 13.81
CA TYR A 313 -9.86 -12.27 12.46
C TYR A 313 -10.59 -10.93 12.26
N ALA A 314 -11.85 -10.82 12.72
CA ALA A 314 -12.59 -9.56 12.65
C ALA A 314 -11.93 -8.44 13.46
N ALA A 315 -11.46 -8.75 14.67
CA ALA A 315 -10.71 -7.80 15.52
C ALA A 315 -9.41 -7.33 14.85
N LEU A 316 -8.69 -8.25 14.21
CA LEU A 316 -7.46 -7.95 13.48
C LEU A 316 -7.71 -7.01 12.29
N LEU A 317 -8.77 -7.27 11.50
CA LEU A 317 -9.17 -6.38 10.41
C LEU A 317 -9.60 -5.00 10.92
N LYS A 318 -10.35 -4.93 12.01
CA LYS A 318 -10.74 -3.65 12.62
C LYS A 318 -9.51 -2.82 13.01
N ALA A 319 -8.50 -3.44 13.60
CA ALA A 319 -7.27 -2.75 13.95
C ALA A 319 -6.52 -2.19 12.73
N ILE A 320 -6.48 -2.94 11.62
CA ILE A 320 -5.87 -2.51 10.36
C ILE A 320 -6.68 -1.37 9.71
N ILE A 321 -8.02 -1.45 9.76
CA ILE A 321 -8.91 -0.39 9.27
C ILE A 321 -8.70 0.90 10.07
N ASP A 322 -8.63 0.82 11.40
CA ASP A 322 -8.35 1.97 12.26
C ASP A 322 -7.00 2.62 11.92
N ALA A 323 -5.95 1.81 11.74
CA ALA A 323 -4.63 2.30 11.35
C ALA A 323 -4.64 2.95 9.96
N THR A 324 -5.35 2.37 9.00
CA THR A 324 -5.51 2.91 7.65
C THR A 324 -6.25 4.24 7.66
N ALA A 325 -7.35 4.31 8.41
CA ALA A 325 -8.13 5.54 8.58
C ALA A 325 -7.29 6.64 9.25
N PHE A 326 -6.56 6.30 10.31
CA PHE A 326 -5.65 7.22 10.98
C PHE A 326 -4.57 7.75 10.03
N ALA A 327 -3.90 6.86 9.29
CA ALA A 327 -2.87 7.22 8.33
C ALA A 327 -3.39 8.18 7.25
N LYS A 328 -4.60 7.91 6.75
CA LYS A 328 -5.24 8.74 5.72
C LYS A 328 -5.63 10.13 6.23
N LEU A 329 -6.11 10.22 7.47
CA LEU A 329 -6.55 11.48 8.06
C LEU A 329 -5.40 12.31 8.64
N ASN A 330 -4.26 11.69 8.94
CA ASN A 330 -3.14 12.31 9.63
C ASN A 330 -1.80 12.06 8.90
N PRO A 331 -1.62 12.50 7.66
CA PRO A 331 -0.39 12.23 6.92
C PRO A 331 0.86 12.78 7.59
N THR A 332 0.78 13.93 8.29
CA THR A 332 1.90 14.51 9.05
C THR A 332 2.24 13.68 10.29
N ALA A 333 1.22 13.21 11.02
CA ALA A 333 1.43 12.34 12.18
C ALA A 333 2.02 10.99 11.74
N LEU A 334 1.59 10.47 10.59
CA LEU A 334 2.15 9.27 9.98
C LEU A 334 3.67 9.40 9.80
N THR A 335 4.12 10.52 9.25
CA THR A 335 5.54 10.82 9.07
C THR A 335 6.29 10.79 10.41
N GLN A 336 5.76 11.44 11.45
CA GLN A 336 6.40 11.49 12.77
C GLN A 336 6.42 10.14 13.48
N PHE A 337 5.38 9.33 13.34
CA PHE A 337 5.32 7.99 13.96
C PHE A 337 6.23 6.99 13.27
N ALA A 338 6.31 7.05 11.97
CA ALA A 338 7.23 6.22 11.22
C ALA A 338 8.69 6.47 11.61
N ILE A 339 9.03 7.70 12.04
CA ILE A 339 10.36 8.06 12.56
C ILE A 339 10.65 7.42 13.93
N ARG A 340 9.64 7.24 14.78
CA ARG A 340 9.81 6.79 16.17
C ARG A 340 9.51 5.30 16.39
N GLY A 341 8.84 4.66 15.45
CA GLY A 341 8.56 3.21 15.53
C GLY A 341 9.86 2.43 15.40
N ALA A 342 10.09 1.48 16.30
CA ALA A 342 11.24 0.62 16.29
C ALA A 342 11.53 0.12 14.88
N ASP A 343 12.70 0.40 14.36
CA ASP A 343 13.17 0.01 13.02
C ASP A 343 12.40 0.57 11.81
N GLY A 344 11.54 1.58 12.02
CA GLY A 344 10.65 2.16 11.01
C GLY A 344 11.30 3.09 9.98
N VAL A 345 12.62 3.05 9.83
CA VAL A 345 13.41 3.92 8.94
C VAL A 345 12.89 3.98 7.50
N CYS A 346 12.24 2.92 7.03
CA CYS A 346 11.77 2.83 5.64
C CYS A 346 10.54 3.68 5.33
N VAL A 347 9.66 3.93 6.29
CA VAL A 347 8.38 4.63 6.04
C VAL A 347 8.57 6.13 5.90
N ASN A 348 9.61 6.68 6.51
CA ASN A 348 9.87 8.12 6.56
C ASN A 348 10.24 8.77 5.24
N PHE A 349 11.02 8.06 4.45
CA PHE A 349 11.58 8.63 3.22
C PHE A 349 10.53 9.09 2.21
N VAL A 350 9.43 8.35 2.12
CA VAL A 350 8.37 8.64 1.15
C VAL A 350 7.40 9.68 1.68
N ALA A 351 7.04 9.59 2.95
CA ALA A 351 6.10 10.51 3.56
C ALA A 351 6.66 11.94 3.62
N GLU A 352 7.93 12.09 3.98
CA GLU A 352 8.56 13.42 4.07
C GLU A 352 8.67 14.10 2.70
N ARG A 353 9.02 13.37 1.65
CA ARG A 353 9.06 13.91 0.30
C ARG A 353 7.67 14.23 -0.26
N GLN A 354 6.68 13.41 0.02
CA GLN A 354 5.30 13.69 -0.35
C GLN A 354 4.75 14.95 0.32
N LEU A 355 5.23 15.24 1.54
CA LEU A 355 4.79 16.40 2.30
C LEU A 355 5.57 17.68 2.00
N THR A 356 6.87 17.57 1.77
CA THR A 356 7.76 18.76 1.67
C THR A 356 8.24 19.05 0.24
N GLY A 357 8.11 18.10 -0.69
CA GLY A 357 8.64 18.24 -2.06
C GLY A 357 10.15 18.33 -2.15
N ALA A 358 10.86 18.36 -1.04
CA ALA A 358 12.30 18.44 -0.95
C ALA A 358 12.88 17.24 -0.24
N TRP A 359 13.96 16.68 -0.80
CA TRP A 359 14.73 15.65 -0.19
C TRP A 359 15.71 16.27 0.82
N GLN A 360 15.47 16.07 2.09
CA GLN A 360 16.45 16.38 3.12
C GLN A 360 16.83 15.08 3.85
N PRO A 361 18.13 14.81 4.05
CA PRO A 361 18.53 13.72 4.92
C PRO A 361 18.00 14.01 6.32
N LEU A 362 17.37 13.03 6.94
CA LEU A 362 17.02 13.12 8.34
C LEU A 362 18.34 13.18 9.13
N SER A 363 18.69 14.37 9.59
CA SER A 363 19.83 14.56 10.49
C SER A 363 19.53 13.86 11.81
N GLY A 364 20.19 12.73 12.08
CA GLY A 364 20.13 12.07 13.37
C GLY A 364 19.63 10.61 13.37
N LEU A 365 19.66 9.92 12.22
CA LEU A 365 19.52 8.46 12.17
C LEU A 365 20.86 7.80 11.88
#